data_18dc9ca5fcc961a56040558654499b40
#
_entry.id   18dc9ca5fcc961a56040558654499b40
#
_cell.length_a   1.000
_cell.length_b   1.000
_cell.length_c   1.000
_cell.angle_alpha   90.00
_cell.angle_beta   90.00
_cell.angle_gamma   90.00
#
_symmetry.space_group_name_H-M   'P 1'
#
loop_
_entity.id
_entity.type
_entity.pdbx_description
1 polymer ?
#
loop_
_entity_poly.entity_id
_entity_poly.type
_entity_poly.pdbx_seq_one_letter_code
_entity_poly.pdbx_strand_id
1 'polypeptide(L)'
;MRKLIISMHISLDGYAAGPNGEMDWIRFDDALFEFVGQLTDQSDTALYGRVTYNMMDAYWPKAGDQPKATAHDKHHSTWYNTVTKVVVSESLQQDPSKKLEVISGDLKGNIEKLKSEPGKDIVIFGSPSIVRQLIEYNLIDEYWLMVNPIILGSGISMFPKDIQKLDLQPGEIKHFACGATGMNYKKK
;
A
#
# COMPACT_ATOMS: atom_id res chain seq x y z
N MET A 1 -10.19 17.19 -1.83
CA MET A 1 -9.56 16.42 -0.75
C MET A 1 -8.84 15.25 -1.40
N ARG A 2 -7.61 14.97 -0.99
CA ARG A 2 -6.78 13.87 -1.52
C ARG A 2 -7.41 12.53 -1.17
N LYS A 3 -7.38 11.56 -2.08
CA LYS A 3 -7.83 10.20 -1.77
C LYS A 3 -6.73 9.43 -1.05
N LEU A 4 -7.13 8.57 -0.12
CA LEU A 4 -6.29 7.52 0.43
C LEU A 4 -6.64 6.20 -0.26
N ILE A 5 -5.69 5.67 -1.01
CA ILE A 5 -5.84 4.50 -1.87
C ILE A 5 -5.02 3.34 -1.31
N ILE A 6 -5.65 2.21 -1.04
CA ILE A 6 -4.93 0.96 -0.75
C ILE A 6 -4.55 0.28 -2.06
N SER A 7 -3.30 -0.16 -2.16
CA SER A 7 -2.83 -1.07 -3.21
C SER A 7 -2.07 -2.22 -2.54
N MET A 8 -2.77 -3.33 -2.29
CA MET A 8 -2.19 -4.46 -1.53
C MET A 8 -2.54 -5.81 -2.14
N HIS A 9 -1.54 -6.71 -2.10
CA HIS A 9 -1.75 -8.12 -2.39
C HIS A 9 -2.40 -8.82 -1.21
N ILE A 10 -3.35 -9.69 -1.51
CA ILE A 10 -3.98 -10.57 -0.52
C ILE A 10 -4.14 -11.99 -1.08
N SER A 11 -4.18 -12.97 -0.19
CA SER A 11 -4.66 -14.31 -0.51
C SER A 11 -6.17 -14.32 -0.72
N LEU A 12 -6.72 -15.39 -1.30
CA LEU A 12 -8.17 -15.54 -1.50
C LEU A 12 -8.95 -15.50 -0.17
N ASP A 13 -8.33 -15.94 0.91
CA ASP A 13 -8.88 -15.93 2.26
C ASP A 13 -8.49 -14.69 3.10
N GLY A 14 -7.95 -13.61 2.44
CA GLY A 14 -7.82 -12.27 3.00
C GLY A 14 -6.58 -12.00 3.85
N TYR A 15 -5.53 -12.81 3.74
CA TYR A 15 -4.26 -12.54 4.40
C TYR A 15 -3.33 -11.72 3.50
N ALA A 16 -2.63 -10.77 4.08
CA ALA A 16 -1.62 -9.93 3.40
C ALA A 16 -0.20 -10.54 3.47
N ALA A 17 0.02 -11.46 4.40
CA ALA A 17 1.28 -12.20 4.54
C ALA A 17 1.03 -13.52 5.29
N GLY A 18 1.96 -14.44 5.20
CA GLY A 18 1.98 -15.65 6.03
C GLY A 18 2.18 -15.35 7.53
N PRO A 19 2.16 -16.37 8.40
CA PRO A 19 2.25 -16.19 9.86
C PRO A 19 3.51 -15.46 10.34
N ASN A 20 4.64 -15.66 9.65
CA ASN A 20 5.92 -15.00 9.96
C ASN A 20 6.24 -13.83 9.03
N GLY A 21 5.26 -13.36 8.25
CA GLY A 21 5.43 -12.27 7.30
C GLY A 21 5.86 -12.70 5.89
N GLU A 22 5.75 -13.98 5.56
CA GLU A 22 6.11 -14.51 4.24
C GLU A 22 5.21 -13.91 3.14
N MET A 23 5.82 -13.52 2.02
CA MET A 23 5.16 -12.96 0.84
C MET A 23 5.63 -13.60 -0.48
N ASP A 24 6.30 -14.75 -0.41
CA ASP A 24 6.82 -15.53 -1.54
C ASP A 24 5.73 -16.12 -2.45
N TRP A 25 4.49 -16.15 -1.97
CA TRP A 25 3.29 -16.57 -2.68
C TRP A 25 2.71 -15.49 -3.61
N ILE A 26 3.14 -14.25 -3.51
CA ILE A 26 2.66 -13.14 -4.33
C ILE A 26 3.13 -13.33 -5.77
N ARG A 27 2.19 -13.22 -6.71
CA ARG A 27 2.46 -13.37 -8.15
C ARG A 27 2.49 -12.01 -8.82
N PHE A 28 3.43 -11.86 -9.74
CA PHE A 28 3.63 -10.64 -10.53
C PHE A 28 3.76 -10.97 -12.00
N ASP A 29 3.37 -10.02 -12.84
CA ASP A 29 3.71 -9.92 -14.25
C ASP A 29 3.88 -8.45 -14.64
N ASP A 30 4.34 -8.21 -15.88
CA ASP A 30 4.61 -6.86 -16.35
C ASP A 30 3.36 -5.98 -16.36
N ALA A 31 2.19 -6.53 -16.70
CA ALA A 31 0.92 -5.80 -16.73
C ALA A 31 0.48 -5.34 -15.33
N LEU A 32 0.70 -6.18 -14.31
CA LEU A 32 0.43 -5.82 -12.92
C LEU A 32 1.41 -4.73 -12.45
N PHE A 33 2.67 -4.83 -12.81
CA PHE A 33 3.67 -3.80 -12.49
C PHE A 33 3.37 -2.47 -13.16
N GLU A 34 2.96 -2.49 -14.43
CA GLU A 34 2.51 -1.29 -15.14
C GLU A 34 1.30 -0.65 -14.45
N PHE A 35 0.34 -1.46 -14.05
CA PHE A 35 -0.84 -1.00 -13.31
C PHE A 35 -0.46 -0.34 -11.97
N VAL A 36 0.41 -0.96 -11.18
CA VAL A 36 0.92 -0.34 -9.92
C VAL A 36 1.66 0.96 -10.24
N GLY A 37 2.41 1.01 -11.33
CA GLY A 37 3.04 2.24 -11.83
C GLY A 37 2.04 3.37 -12.06
N GLN A 38 0.89 3.10 -12.69
CA GLN A 38 -0.17 4.09 -12.89
C GLN A 38 -0.74 4.63 -11.58
N LEU A 39 -0.87 3.78 -10.55
CA LEU A 39 -1.31 4.23 -9.21
C LEU A 39 -0.26 5.14 -8.55
N THR A 40 1.02 4.80 -8.68
CA THR A 40 2.10 5.61 -8.12
C THR A 40 2.22 6.97 -8.83
N ASP A 41 2.04 7.05 -10.14
CA ASP A 41 2.10 8.28 -10.92
C ASP A 41 0.98 9.28 -10.53
N GLN A 42 -0.14 8.77 -10.05
CA GLN A 42 -1.25 9.58 -9.54
C GLN A 42 -1.07 10.04 -8.09
N SER A 43 -0.02 9.56 -7.40
CA SER A 43 0.22 9.78 -5.99
C SER A 43 1.52 10.57 -5.76
N ASP A 44 1.50 11.53 -4.84
CA ASP A 44 2.69 12.27 -4.39
C ASP A 44 3.10 11.93 -2.95
N THR A 45 2.34 11.06 -2.31
CA THR A 45 2.58 10.62 -0.93
C THR A 45 2.38 9.12 -0.81
N ALA A 46 3.36 8.46 -0.22
CA ALA A 46 3.30 7.04 0.16
C ALA A 46 3.14 6.92 1.68
N LEU A 47 2.08 6.28 2.13
CA LEU A 47 1.82 6.02 3.55
C LEU A 47 2.26 4.61 3.91
N TYR A 48 3.00 4.47 5.00
CA TYR A 48 3.53 3.19 5.46
C TYR A 48 3.38 3.02 6.97
N GLY A 49 3.29 1.79 7.43
CA GLY A 49 3.73 1.43 8.78
C GLY A 49 5.25 1.20 8.79
N ARG A 50 5.87 1.36 9.95
CA ARG A 50 7.34 1.28 10.11
C ARG A 50 7.98 0.03 9.50
N VAL A 51 7.39 -1.15 9.70
CA VAL A 51 7.96 -2.41 9.17
C VAL A 51 7.99 -2.40 7.65
N THR A 52 6.88 -2.02 7.01
CA THR A 52 6.81 -1.93 5.55
C THR A 52 7.74 -0.84 5.03
N TYR A 53 7.80 0.33 5.68
CA TYR A 53 8.75 1.37 5.30
C TYR A 53 10.19 0.87 5.31
N ASN A 54 10.63 0.19 6.38
CA ASN A 54 11.99 -0.34 6.46
C ASN A 54 12.30 -1.34 5.33
N MET A 55 11.35 -2.19 4.98
CA MET A 55 11.47 -3.13 3.87
C MET A 55 11.60 -2.39 2.52
N MET A 56 10.75 -1.39 2.29
CA MET A 56 10.77 -0.58 1.06
C MET A 56 12.06 0.25 0.96
N ASP A 57 12.50 0.89 2.05
CA ASP A 57 13.70 1.74 2.09
C ASP A 57 15.00 0.94 1.95
N ALA A 58 14.98 -0.35 2.30
CA ALA A 58 16.12 -1.24 2.07
C ALA A 58 16.31 -1.62 0.59
N TYR A 59 15.27 -1.59 -0.22
CA TYR A 59 15.31 -2.07 -1.61
C TYR A 59 15.18 -0.94 -2.64
N TRP A 60 14.10 -0.15 -2.58
CA TRP A 60 13.70 0.76 -3.65
C TRP A 60 14.66 1.90 -3.95
N PRO A 61 15.38 2.52 -3.00
CA PRO A 61 16.28 3.64 -3.32
C PRO A 61 17.33 3.31 -4.38
N LYS A 62 17.76 2.05 -4.45
CA LYS A 62 18.81 1.57 -5.35
C LYS A 62 18.36 0.50 -6.36
N ALA A 63 17.07 0.16 -6.36
CA ALA A 63 16.56 -0.91 -7.21
C ALA A 63 16.75 -0.60 -8.70
N GLY A 64 16.51 0.64 -9.10
CA GLY A 64 16.67 1.09 -10.49
C GLY A 64 18.11 1.11 -11.01
N ASP A 65 19.10 1.14 -10.11
CA ASP A 65 20.53 1.20 -10.46
C ASP A 65 21.18 -0.19 -10.58
N GLN A 66 20.43 -1.26 -10.28
CA GLN A 66 20.97 -2.61 -10.34
C GLN A 66 21.24 -3.04 -11.80
N PRO A 67 22.29 -3.84 -12.06
CA PRO A 67 22.66 -4.25 -13.45
C PRO A 67 21.54 -4.98 -14.21
N LYS A 68 20.61 -5.61 -13.48
CA LYS A 68 19.46 -6.34 -14.05
C LYS A 68 18.12 -5.68 -13.73
N ALA A 69 18.13 -4.38 -13.42
CA ALA A 69 16.92 -3.65 -13.10
C ALA A 69 15.94 -3.66 -14.29
N THR A 70 14.73 -4.13 -14.02
CA THR A 70 13.61 -4.13 -14.97
C THR A 70 13.11 -2.71 -15.22
N ALA A 71 12.22 -2.53 -16.18
CA ALA A 71 11.53 -1.24 -16.39
C ALA A 71 10.74 -0.83 -15.13
N HIS A 72 10.08 -1.79 -14.47
CA HIS A 72 9.39 -1.57 -13.21
C HIS A 72 10.34 -1.10 -12.10
N ASP A 73 11.48 -1.77 -11.91
CA ASP A 73 12.44 -1.37 -10.86
C ASP A 73 12.91 0.07 -11.06
N LYS A 74 13.21 0.47 -12.29
CA LYS A 74 13.62 1.84 -12.62
C LYS A 74 12.51 2.86 -12.36
N HIS A 75 11.30 2.57 -12.81
CA HIS A 75 10.14 3.43 -12.61
C HIS A 75 9.81 3.60 -11.13
N HIS A 76 9.65 2.50 -10.42
CA HIS A 76 9.27 2.53 -8.99
C HIS A 76 10.38 3.14 -8.12
N SER A 77 11.66 2.85 -8.41
CA SER A 77 12.80 3.46 -7.73
C SER A 77 12.81 4.98 -7.90
N THR A 78 12.58 5.46 -9.13
CA THR A 78 12.49 6.90 -9.42
C THR A 78 11.36 7.55 -8.63
N TRP A 79 10.16 6.95 -8.65
CA TRP A 79 9.03 7.40 -7.87
C TRP A 79 9.34 7.38 -6.36
N TYR A 80 9.88 6.27 -5.84
CA TYR A 80 10.19 6.11 -4.40
C TYR A 80 11.17 7.19 -3.90
N ASN A 81 12.17 7.54 -4.70
CA ASN A 81 13.16 8.58 -4.37
C ASN A 81 12.57 10.00 -4.41
N THR A 82 11.45 10.21 -5.08
CA THR A 82 10.83 11.54 -5.23
C THR A 82 9.58 11.74 -4.40
N VAL A 83 8.85 10.69 -4.06
CA VAL A 83 7.61 10.74 -3.28
C VAL A 83 7.85 11.12 -1.82
N THR A 84 6.91 11.84 -1.21
CA THR A 84 6.89 12.02 0.25
C THR A 84 6.49 10.72 0.93
N LYS A 85 7.31 10.25 1.86
CA LYS A 85 7.04 9.05 2.66
C LYS A 85 6.52 9.47 4.02
N VAL A 86 5.25 9.18 4.29
CA VAL A 86 4.64 9.37 5.60
C VAL A 86 4.62 8.02 6.32
N VAL A 87 5.24 7.94 7.49
CA VAL A 87 5.36 6.69 8.24
C VAL A 87 4.70 6.79 9.60
N VAL A 88 3.78 5.88 9.87
CA VAL A 88 3.17 5.76 11.21
C VAL A 88 4.12 4.99 12.12
N SER A 89 4.69 5.69 13.11
CA SER A 89 5.68 5.10 14.03
C SER A 89 5.86 5.94 15.28
N GLU A 90 6.02 5.27 16.43
CA GLU A 90 6.39 5.90 17.72
C GLU A 90 7.92 5.99 17.92
N SER A 91 8.71 5.30 17.10
CA SER A 91 10.16 5.15 17.32
C SER A 91 11.05 5.66 16.18
N LEU A 92 10.47 5.88 15.00
CA LEU A 92 11.22 6.39 13.85
C LEU A 92 11.40 7.90 13.98
N GLN A 93 12.51 8.42 13.47
CA GLN A 93 12.76 9.85 13.39
C GLN A 93 12.50 10.38 11.98
N GLN A 94 12.09 11.63 11.87
CA GLN A 94 11.95 12.31 10.59
C GLN A 94 13.31 12.43 9.89
N ASP A 95 13.30 12.32 8.56
CA ASP A 95 14.51 12.51 7.74
C ASP A 95 14.15 13.31 6.46
N PRO A 96 14.30 14.64 6.49
CA PRO A 96 14.00 15.48 5.33
C PRO A 96 14.84 15.15 4.09
N SER A 97 16.05 14.60 4.25
CA SER A 97 16.91 14.21 3.13
C SER A 97 16.30 13.05 2.32
N LYS A 98 15.49 12.22 2.97
CA LYS A 98 14.74 11.12 2.38
C LYS A 98 13.27 11.47 2.07
N LYS A 99 12.86 12.71 2.29
CA LYS A 99 11.45 13.13 2.28
C LYS A 99 10.59 12.22 3.19
N LEU A 100 11.12 11.92 4.36
CA LEU A 100 10.50 11.08 5.37
C LEU A 100 9.86 11.95 6.45
N GLU A 101 8.56 11.86 6.55
CA GLU A 101 7.74 12.43 7.62
C GLU A 101 7.24 11.30 8.53
N VAL A 102 7.26 11.53 9.82
CA VAL A 102 6.79 10.55 10.80
C VAL A 102 5.60 11.11 11.54
N ILE A 103 4.53 10.32 11.60
CA ILE A 103 3.33 10.63 12.37
C ILE A 103 3.17 9.62 13.50
N SER A 104 2.77 10.10 14.69
CA SER A 104 2.56 9.28 15.88
C SER A 104 1.30 9.74 16.63
N GLY A 105 0.84 8.95 17.60
CA GLY A 105 -0.31 9.29 18.44
C GLY A 105 -1.64 9.19 17.69
N ASP A 106 -2.35 10.31 17.52
CA ASP A 106 -3.68 10.36 16.89
C ASP A 106 -3.63 10.07 15.38
N LEU A 107 -3.66 8.78 15.03
CA LEU A 107 -3.65 8.35 13.63
C LEU A 107 -4.82 8.96 12.84
N LYS A 108 -6.03 8.98 13.41
CA LYS A 108 -7.21 9.48 12.72
C LYS A 108 -7.05 10.95 12.34
N GLY A 109 -6.76 11.81 13.32
CA GLY A 109 -6.59 13.26 13.10
C GLY A 109 -5.42 13.56 12.15
N ASN A 110 -4.31 12.85 12.28
CA ASN A 110 -3.15 13.02 11.38
C ASN A 110 -3.50 12.65 9.92
N ILE A 111 -4.24 11.58 9.68
CA ILE A 111 -4.64 11.19 8.32
C ILE A 111 -5.71 12.14 7.76
N GLU A 112 -6.67 12.58 8.55
CA GLU A 112 -7.66 13.59 8.12
C GLU A 112 -6.98 14.90 7.73
N LYS A 113 -6.01 15.35 8.51
CA LYS A 113 -5.18 16.51 8.19
C LYS A 113 -4.43 16.30 6.88
N LEU A 114 -3.69 15.20 6.73
CA LEU A 114 -2.93 14.87 5.51
C LEU A 114 -3.83 14.85 4.26
N LYS A 115 -5.03 14.31 4.36
CA LYS A 115 -6.02 14.30 3.26
C LYS A 115 -6.56 15.69 2.92
N SER A 116 -6.58 16.63 3.87
CA SER A 116 -7.06 18.00 3.66
C SER A 116 -6.03 18.92 3.02
N GLU A 117 -4.75 18.57 3.06
CA GLU A 117 -3.66 19.33 2.45
C GLU A 117 -3.74 19.29 0.91
N PRO A 118 -3.21 20.32 0.21
CA PRO A 118 -3.13 20.28 -1.25
C PRO A 118 -2.14 19.21 -1.70
N GLY A 119 -2.43 18.54 -2.82
CA GLY A 119 -1.56 17.51 -3.39
C GLY A 119 -2.34 16.49 -4.24
N LYS A 120 -1.60 15.50 -4.76
CA LYS A 120 -2.15 14.33 -5.42
C LYS A 120 -2.65 13.31 -4.39
N ASP A 121 -3.05 12.14 -4.85
CA ASP A 121 -3.54 11.07 -3.98
C ASP A 121 -2.43 10.48 -3.07
N ILE A 122 -2.86 9.81 -2.02
CA ILE A 122 -2.01 9.12 -1.05
C ILE A 122 -2.17 7.62 -1.29
N VAL A 123 -1.07 6.90 -1.53
CA VAL A 123 -1.10 5.46 -1.71
C VAL A 123 -0.52 4.73 -0.50
N ILE A 124 -1.14 3.63 -0.09
CA ILE A 124 -0.63 2.75 0.96
C ILE A 124 -0.44 1.32 0.42
N PHE A 125 0.80 0.80 0.54
CA PHE A 125 1.17 -0.58 0.20
C PHE A 125 1.28 -1.50 1.43
N GLY A 126 0.97 -1.00 2.59
CA GLY A 126 1.09 -1.67 3.90
C GLY A 126 1.64 -0.72 4.95
N SER A 127 1.70 -1.06 6.24
CA SER A 127 1.53 -2.42 6.77
C SER A 127 0.06 -2.75 7.04
N PRO A 128 -0.29 -4.06 7.10
CA PRO A 128 -1.65 -4.50 7.41
C PRO A 128 -2.19 -3.96 8.73
N SER A 129 -1.33 -3.74 9.73
CA SER A 129 -1.74 -3.17 11.03
C SER A 129 -2.28 -1.74 10.92
N ILE A 130 -1.66 -0.91 10.07
CA ILE A 130 -2.12 0.45 9.82
C ILE A 130 -3.38 0.42 8.96
N VAL A 131 -3.41 -0.42 7.92
CA VAL A 131 -4.59 -0.57 7.05
C VAL A 131 -5.82 -0.96 7.85
N ARG A 132 -5.71 -1.89 8.81
CA ARG A 132 -6.85 -2.26 9.68
C ARG A 132 -7.40 -1.07 10.46
N GLN A 133 -6.54 -0.26 11.08
CA GLN A 133 -6.97 0.94 11.79
C GLN A 133 -7.63 1.97 10.86
N LEU A 134 -7.09 2.15 9.65
CA LEU A 134 -7.67 3.05 8.65
C LEU A 134 -9.04 2.57 8.19
N ILE A 135 -9.25 1.26 8.07
CA ILE A 135 -10.55 0.65 7.79
C ILE A 135 -11.53 0.92 8.94
N GLU A 136 -11.11 0.67 10.20
CA GLU A 136 -11.93 0.92 11.40
C GLU A 136 -12.36 2.38 11.52
N TYR A 137 -11.48 3.32 11.18
CA TYR A 137 -11.80 4.75 11.14
C TYR A 137 -12.54 5.19 9.87
N ASN A 138 -12.80 4.28 8.92
CA ASN A 138 -13.43 4.58 7.63
C ASN A 138 -12.73 5.71 6.86
N LEU A 139 -11.39 5.72 6.86
CA LEU A 139 -10.57 6.76 6.24
C LEU A 139 -10.12 6.45 4.81
N ILE A 140 -10.29 5.20 4.37
CA ILE A 140 -9.89 4.75 3.04
C ILE A 140 -10.97 5.12 2.03
N ASP A 141 -10.57 5.74 0.93
CA ASP A 141 -11.48 6.17 -0.13
C ASP A 141 -11.57 5.14 -1.26
N GLU A 142 -10.46 4.42 -1.52
CA GLU A 142 -10.37 3.48 -2.62
C GLU A 142 -9.48 2.28 -2.26
N TYR A 143 -9.96 1.11 -2.65
CA TYR A 143 -9.28 -0.18 -2.40
C TYR A 143 -8.92 -0.81 -3.74
N TRP A 144 -7.64 -1.07 -3.97
CA TRP A 144 -7.16 -1.95 -5.01
C TRP A 144 -6.57 -3.20 -4.36
N LEU A 145 -7.29 -4.28 -4.44
CA LEU A 145 -6.93 -5.57 -3.84
C LEU A 145 -6.45 -6.50 -4.95
N MET A 146 -5.15 -6.84 -4.92
CA MET A 146 -4.56 -7.84 -5.82
C MET A 146 -4.76 -9.22 -5.19
N VAL A 147 -5.90 -9.84 -5.50
CA VAL A 147 -6.25 -11.17 -4.99
C VAL A 147 -5.44 -12.23 -5.72
N ASN A 148 -4.58 -12.92 -4.99
CA ASN A 148 -3.75 -14.00 -5.52
C ASN A 148 -4.50 -15.34 -5.42
N PRO A 149 -4.31 -16.27 -6.39
CA PRO A 149 -5.00 -17.55 -6.42
C PRO A 149 -4.36 -18.55 -5.43
N ILE A 150 -4.43 -18.22 -4.14
CA ILE A 150 -3.92 -19.04 -3.04
C ILE A 150 -4.80 -18.89 -1.81
N ILE A 151 -4.91 -19.93 -1.02
CA ILE A 151 -5.49 -19.96 0.33
C ILE A 151 -4.33 -20.23 1.29
N LEU A 152 -4.09 -19.34 2.25
CA LEU A 152 -3.03 -19.49 3.24
C LEU A 152 -3.48 -20.22 4.50
N GLY A 153 -4.77 -20.16 4.83
CA GLY A 153 -5.35 -20.78 6.03
C GLY A 153 -5.00 -20.08 7.33
N SER A 154 -3.86 -19.41 7.38
CA SER A 154 -3.42 -18.59 8.53
C SER A 154 -2.43 -17.52 8.06
N GLY A 155 -2.27 -16.46 8.85
CA GLY A 155 -1.35 -15.39 8.49
C GLY A 155 -1.71 -14.03 9.10
N ILE A 156 -1.12 -12.98 8.53
CA ILE A 156 -1.39 -11.60 8.91
C ILE A 156 -2.59 -11.12 8.10
N SER A 157 -3.77 -11.06 8.75
CA SER A 157 -5.00 -10.61 8.10
C SER A 157 -4.89 -9.17 7.63
N MET A 158 -5.41 -8.88 6.44
CA MET A 158 -5.58 -7.51 5.95
C MET A 158 -6.75 -6.80 6.64
N PHE A 159 -7.83 -7.52 6.91
CA PHE A 159 -9.05 -6.95 7.46
C PHE A 159 -9.10 -7.06 8.98
N PRO A 160 -9.67 -6.06 9.68
CA PRO A 160 -9.95 -6.18 11.11
C PRO A 160 -11.00 -7.27 11.38
N LYS A 161 -10.97 -7.87 12.57
CA LYS A 161 -11.87 -8.98 12.93
C LYS A 161 -13.29 -8.51 13.26
N ASP A 162 -13.40 -7.54 14.13
CA ASP A 162 -14.68 -7.11 14.71
C ASP A 162 -15.01 -5.68 14.26
N ILE A 163 -15.32 -5.52 12.98
CA ILE A 163 -15.65 -4.22 12.39
C ILE A 163 -17.15 -4.11 12.14
N GLN A 164 -17.69 -2.90 12.29
CA GLN A 164 -19.01 -2.59 11.76
C GLN A 164 -19.01 -2.74 10.24
N LYS A 165 -20.11 -3.27 9.72
CA LYS A 165 -20.28 -3.47 8.28
C LYS A 165 -19.98 -2.17 7.51
N LEU A 166 -19.09 -2.26 6.53
CA LEU A 166 -18.79 -1.21 5.55
C LEU A 166 -19.31 -1.65 4.18
N ASP A 167 -20.24 -0.88 3.64
CA ASP A 167 -20.71 -1.09 2.27
C ASP A 167 -19.82 -0.30 1.31
N LEU A 168 -19.24 -1.01 0.34
CA LEU A 168 -18.40 -0.44 -0.70
C LEU A 168 -19.12 -0.46 -2.04
N GLN A 169 -18.78 0.49 -2.89
CA GLN A 169 -19.22 0.50 -4.28
C GLN A 169 -18.21 -0.28 -5.13
N PRO A 170 -18.65 -1.29 -5.91
CA PRO A 170 -17.77 -1.99 -6.83
C PRO A 170 -17.28 -1.06 -7.94
N GLY A 171 -16.02 -1.22 -8.30
CA GLY A 171 -15.35 -0.53 -9.40
C GLY A 171 -14.88 -1.50 -10.48
N GLU A 172 -13.70 -1.25 -11.00
CA GLU A 172 -13.08 -2.06 -12.07
C GLU A 172 -12.54 -3.39 -11.55
N ILE A 173 -12.51 -4.39 -12.43
CA ILE A 173 -11.80 -5.66 -12.21
C ILE A 173 -10.75 -5.81 -13.32
N LYS A 174 -9.52 -6.15 -12.92
CA LYS A 174 -8.41 -6.43 -13.83
C LYS A 174 -7.90 -7.85 -13.63
N HIS A 175 -7.78 -8.60 -14.70
CA HIS A 175 -7.18 -9.94 -14.69
C HIS A 175 -5.75 -9.85 -15.22
N PHE A 176 -4.80 -10.43 -14.49
CA PHE A 176 -3.40 -10.47 -14.84
C PHE A 176 -2.98 -11.89 -15.23
N ALA A 177 -2.05 -12.01 -16.18
CA ALA A 177 -1.60 -13.29 -16.70
C ALA A 177 -0.90 -14.15 -15.63
N CYS A 178 -0.32 -13.54 -14.59
CA CYS A 178 0.21 -14.25 -13.42
C CYS A 178 -0.87 -14.95 -12.58
N GLY A 179 -2.15 -14.73 -12.89
CA GLY A 179 -3.30 -15.31 -12.18
C GLY A 179 -3.86 -14.44 -11.06
N ALA A 180 -3.22 -13.34 -10.72
CA ALA A 180 -3.77 -12.38 -9.77
C ALA A 180 -4.97 -11.63 -10.40
N THR A 181 -5.94 -11.24 -9.57
CA THR A 181 -7.08 -10.41 -9.97
C THR A 181 -7.06 -9.12 -9.16
N GLY A 182 -6.93 -7.99 -9.84
CA GLY A 182 -7.08 -6.65 -9.25
C GLY A 182 -8.56 -6.30 -9.12
N MET A 183 -9.02 -6.09 -7.91
CA MET A 183 -10.40 -5.73 -7.59
C MET A 183 -10.43 -4.31 -7.01
N ASN A 184 -11.18 -3.43 -7.67
CA ASN A 184 -11.38 -2.06 -7.20
C ASN A 184 -12.69 -1.94 -6.43
N TYR A 185 -12.62 -1.30 -5.27
CA TYR A 185 -13.79 -0.87 -4.51
C TYR A 185 -13.61 0.56 -4.01
N LYS A 186 -14.71 1.30 -3.95
CA LYS A 186 -14.72 2.69 -3.46
C LYS A 186 -15.62 2.83 -2.25
N LYS A 187 -15.25 3.75 -1.38
CA LYS A 187 -16.12 4.17 -0.29
C LYS A 187 -17.39 4.77 -0.86
N LYS A 188 -18.56 4.42 -0.26
CA LYS A 188 -19.84 5.05 -0.57
C LYS A 188 -19.95 6.45 0.03
#